data_ae133166a21ec0688124fae66c9a7428
#
_entry.id   ae133166a21ec0688124fae66c9a7428
#
_cell.length_a   1.000
_cell.length_b   1.000
_cell.length_c   1.000
_cell.angle_alpha   90.00
_cell.angle_beta   90.00
_cell.angle_gamma   90.00
#
_symmetry.space_group_name_H-M   'P 1'
#
loop_
_entity.id
_entity.type
_entity.pdbx_description
1 polymer ?
#
loop_
_entity_poly.entity_id
_entity_poly.type
_entity_poly.pdbx_seq_one_letter_code
_entity_poly.pdbx_strand_id
1 'polypeptide(L)'
;MRHRNPFQTQALVDADERSTTHVFRSLGNTERVFKNAQAMKVREIEAENPGDFGAIWPYVKGELYRQSFQETGDPESSVWSCGQSIGLIDDVITCKELVTGIVDEAAAIIQHRLGSMVVTAPAASLHAKL
;
A
#
# COMPACT_ATOMS: atom_id res chain seq x y z
N MET A 1 -0.97 -21.75 -13.18
CA MET A 1 -0.19 -20.70 -12.52
C MET A 1 -0.21 -19.48 -13.42
N ARG A 2 -0.85 -18.37 -13.03
CA ARG A 2 -0.73 -17.12 -13.76
C ARG A 2 0.67 -16.57 -13.45
N HIS A 3 1.50 -16.43 -14.47
CA HIS A 3 2.79 -15.76 -14.32
C HIS A 3 2.54 -14.32 -13.87
N ARG A 4 2.94 -13.98 -12.64
CA ARG A 4 3.07 -12.58 -12.24
C ARG A 4 4.15 -11.97 -13.12
N ASN A 5 3.84 -10.82 -13.71
CA ASN A 5 4.82 -10.12 -14.52
C ASN A 5 5.95 -9.63 -13.60
N PRO A 6 7.21 -10.05 -13.80
CA PRO A 6 8.31 -9.72 -12.91
C PRO A 6 8.60 -8.22 -12.82
N PHE A 7 8.28 -7.46 -13.86
CA PHE A 7 8.57 -6.01 -13.89
C PHE A 7 7.74 -5.21 -12.89
N GLN A 8 6.47 -5.57 -12.67
CA GLN A 8 5.63 -4.87 -11.68
C GLN A 8 6.00 -5.21 -10.24
N THR A 9 6.39 -6.46 -9.99
CA THR A 9 6.87 -6.89 -8.67
C THR A 9 8.15 -6.16 -8.30
N GLN A 10 9.05 -5.94 -9.25
CA GLN A 10 10.28 -5.19 -9.01
C GLN A 10 9.98 -3.71 -8.71
N ALA A 11 9.03 -3.08 -9.41
CA ALA A 11 8.62 -1.71 -9.12
C ALA A 11 8.08 -1.52 -7.69
N LEU A 12 7.49 -2.58 -7.09
CA LEU A 12 7.06 -2.54 -5.68
C LEU A 12 8.23 -2.58 -4.71
N VAL A 13 9.25 -3.39 -5.00
CA VAL A 13 10.45 -3.53 -4.15
C VAL A 13 11.34 -2.29 -4.23
N ASP A 14 11.44 -1.67 -5.41
CA ASP A 14 12.25 -0.47 -5.64
C ASP A 14 11.58 0.83 -5.11
N ALA A 15 10.33 0.75 -4.67
CA ALA A 15 9.55 1.89 -4.23
C ALA A 15 9.74 2.20 -2.74
N ASP A 16 9.54 3.46 -2.39
CA ASP A 16 9.50 3.95 -1.02
C ASP A 16 8.09 4.51 -0.65
N GLU A 17 7.93 5.01 0.58
CA GLU A 17 6.67 5.62 1.04
C GLU A 17 6.28 6.90 0.26
N ARG A 18 7.22 7.52 -0.50
CA ARG A 18 7.01 8.70 -1.34
C ARG A 18 6.65 8.34 -2.78
N SER A 19 6.74 7.07 -3.12
CA SER A 19 6.39 6.53 -4.44
C SER A 19 4.88 6.41 -4.66
N THR A 20 4.07 7.20 -3.92
CA THR A 20 2.62 7.27 -4.07
C THR A 20 2.14 8.70 -4.25
N THR A 21 0.98 8.86 -4.89
CA THR A 21 0.34 10.15 -5.07
C THR A 21 -1.19 10.02 -4.94
N HIS A 22 -1.89 11.15 -4.93
CA HIS A 22 -3.36 11.17 -4.94
C HIS A 22 -3.88 11.61 -6.31
N VAL A 23 -4.96 10.96 -6.75
CA VAL A 23 -5.75 11.33 -7.93
C VAL A 23 -7.23 11.49 -7.52
N PHE A 24 -8.07 12.03 -8.40
CA PHE A 24 -9.52 12.20 -8.25
C PHE A 24 -9.94 13.12 -7.08
N ARG A 25 -9.07 14.02 -6.66
CA ARG A 25 -9.36 14.94 -5.55
C ARG A 25 -10.49 15.91 -5.89
N SER A 26 -10.50 16.46 -7.11
CA SER A 26 -11.53 17.39 -7.60
C SER A 26 -12.88 16.72 -7.80
N LEU A 27 -12.91 15.40 -7.91
CA LEU A 27 -14.13 14.59 -8.03
C LEU A 27 -14.74 14.21 -6.67
N GLY A 28 -14.09 14.56 -5.55
CA GLY A 28 -14.52 14.14 -4.21
C GLY A 28 -14.33 12.65 -3.91
N ASN A 29 -13.60 11.94 -4.75
CA ASN A 29 -13.30 10.51 -4.61
C ASN A 29 -11.78 10.27 -4.65
N THR A 30 -11.07 10.87 -3.69
CA THR A 30 -9.60 10.80 -3.64
C THR A 30 -9.11 9.37 -3.51
N GLU A 31 -8.26 8.94 -4.43
CA GLU A 31 -7.60 7.66 -4.42
C GLU A 31 -6.08 7.85 -4.29
N ARG A 32 -5.43 6.99 -3.50
CA ARG A 32 -3.97 6.90 -3.45
C ARG A 32 -3.50 5.83 -4.42
N VAL A 33 -2.56 6.22 -5.27
CA VAL A 33 -2.05 5.40 -6.37
C VAL A 33 -0.53 5.44 -6.44
N PHE A 34 0.07 4.48 -7.12
CA PHE A 34 1.49 4.51 -7.45
C PHE A 34 1.81 5.74 -8.30
N LYS A 35 2.91 6.41 -7.95
CA LYS A 35 3.33 7.66 -8.60
C LYS A 35 4.13 7.35 -9.86
N ASN A 36 3.42 7.02 -10.92
CA ASN A 36 3.97 6.73 -12.23
C ASN A 36 3.59 7.81 -13.27
N ALA A 37 4.07 7.65 -14.49
CA ALA A 37 3.79 8.59 -15.58
C ALA A 37 2.29 8.76 -15.83
N GLN A 38 1.51 7.66 -15.81
CA GLN A 38 0.08 7.71 -16.02
C GLN A 38 -0.67 8.45 -14.89
N ALA A 39 -0.32 8.21 -13.63
CA ALA A 39 -0.90 8.91 -12.48
C ALA A 39 -0.57 10.40 -12.51
N MET A 40 0.64 10.77 -12.89
CA MET A 40 1.04 12.17 -13.04
C MET A 40 0.28 12.86 -14.17
N LYS A 41 0.05 12.16 -15.28
CA LYS A 41 -0.77 12.66 -16.40
C LYS A 41 -2.22 12.92 -15.98
N VAL A 42 -2.81 11.99 -15.23
CA VAL A 42 -4.17 12.17 -14.67
C VAL A 42 -4.24 13.41 -13.78
N ARG A 43 -3.23 13.64 -12.93
CA ARG A 43 -3.16 14.82 -12.06
C ARG A 43 -3.08 16.13 -12.84
N GLU A 44 -2.30 16.17 -13.91
CA GLU A 44 -2.21 17.35 -14.79
C GLU A 44 -3.56 17.68 -15.41
N ILE A 45 -4.22 16.67 -16.00
CA ILE A 45 -5.54 16.84 -16.63
C ILE A 45 -6.59 17.25 -15.57
N GLU A 46 -6.56 16.64 -14.39
CA GLU A 46 -7.46 16.99 -13.28
C GLU A 46 -7.26 18.44 -12.80
N ALA A 47 -6.02 18.94 -12.81
CA ALA A 47 -5.72 20.33 -12.45
C ALA A 47 -6.22 21.33 -13.49
N GLU A 48 -6.16 20.98 -14.78
CA GLU A 48 -6.67 21.79 -15.88
C GLU A 48 -8.21 21.74 -15.99
N ASN A 49 -8.82 20.60 -15.63
CA ASN A 49 -10.25 20.34 -15.77
C ASN A 49 -10.85 19.82 -14.45
N PRO A 50 -10.91 20.62 -13.38
CA PRO A 50 -11.39 20.17 -12.07
C PRO A 50 -12.84 19.70 -12.13
N GLY A 51 -13.09 18.48 -11.63
CA GLY A 51 -14.43 17.89 -11.60
C GLY A 51 -14.90 17.24 -12.91
N ASP A 52 -14.12 17.34 -13.99
CA ASP A 52 -14.45 16.70 -15.27
C ASP A 52 -13.89 15.27 -15.34
N PHE A 53 -14.72 14.29 -14.97
CA PHE A 53 -14.37 12.89 -15.10
C PHE A 53 -14.17 12.46 -16.55
N GLY A 54 -14.88 13.08 -17.50
CA GLY A 54 -14.77 12.77 -18.92
C GLY A 54 -13.36 13.02 -19.46
N ALA A 55 -12.71 14.09 -19.00
CA ALA A 55 -11.34 14.43 -19.41
C ALA A 55 -10.31 13.39 -18.95
N ILE A 56 -10.50 12.80 -17.79
CA ILE A 56 -9.54 11.79 -17.24
C ILE A 56 -9.90 10.35 -17.59
N TRP A 57 -11.16 10.08 -17.98
CA TRP A 57 -11.64 8.72 -18.27
C TRP A 57 -10.75 7.91 -19.22
N PRO A 58 -10.24 8.48 -20.35
CA PRO A 58 -9.37 7.74 -21.27
C PRO A 58 -8.11 7.16 -20.62
N TYR A 59 -7.66 7.75 -19.50
CA TYR A 59 -6.41 7.43 -18.83
C TYR A 59 -6.59 6.49 -17.62
N VAL A 60 -7.83 6.26 -17.17
CA VAL A 60 -8.12 5.50 -15.94
C VAL A 60 -9.02 4.28 -16.15
N LYS A 61 -9.40 3.99 -17.41
CA LYS A 61 -10.25 2.81 -17.70
C LYS A 61 -9.54 1.52 -17.29
N GLY A 62 -10.33 0.61 -16.70
CA GLY A 62 -9.86 -0.69 -16.21
C GLY A 62 -9.20 -1.57 -17.28
N GLU A 63 -9.44 -1.29 -18.56
CA GLU A 63 -8.77 -1.98 -19.67
C GLU A 63 -7.25 -1.68 -19.68
N LEU A 64 -6.83 -0.43 -19.42
CA LEU A 64 -5.42 -0.08 -19.30
C LEU A 64 -4.76 -0.82 -18.15
N TYR A 65 -5.45 -0.90 -17.01
CA TYR A 65 -4.99 -1.66 -15.87
C TYR A 65 -4.81 -3.14 -16.21
N ARG A 66 -5.81 -3.76 -16.86
CA ARG A 66 -5.73 -5.16 -17.30
C ARG A 66 -4.55 -5.38 -18.25
N GLN A 67 -4.39 -4.51 -19.23
CA GLN A 67 -3.30 -4.58 -20.21
C GLN A 67 -1.93 -4.44 -19.54
N SER A 68 -1.76 -3.45 -18.65
CA SER A 68 -0.55 -3.25 -17.87
C SER A 68 -0.19 -4.49 -17.03
N PHE A 69 -1.17 -5.03 -16.27
CA PHE A 69 -0.92 -6.14 -15.34
C PHE A 69 -0.85 -7.53 -15.98
N GLN A 70 -1.59 -7.78 -17.06
CA GLN A 70 -1.72 -9.11 -17.62
C GLN A 70 -0.95 -9.32 -18.92
N GLU A 71 -0.66 -8.25 -19.67
CA GLU A 71 -0.10 -8.35 -21.00
C GLU A 71 1.31 -7.77 -21.08
N THR A 72 1.48 -6.50 -20.72
CA THR A 72 2.77 -5.80 -20.92
C THR A 72 3.70 -5.85 -19.72
N GLY A 73 3.16 -5.83 -18.50
CA GLY A 73 3.92 -5.70 -17.26
C GLY A 73 4.51 -4.32 -17.02
N ASP A 74 4.15 -3.34 -17.83
CA ASP A 74 4.65 -1.99 -17.70
C ASP A 74 3.96 -1.24 -16.56
N PRO A 75 4.65 -0.94 -15.44
CA PRO A 75 4.06 -0.25 -14.29
C PRO A 75 3.72 1.22 -14.57
N GLU A 76 4.23 1.79 -15.67
CA GLU A 76 4.03 3.19 -16.05
C GLU A 76 2.76 3.41 -16.87
N SER A 77 2.18 2.36 -17.43
CA SER A 77 1.12 2.44 -18.45
C SER A 77 -0.31 2.50 -17.91
N SER A 78 -0.51 2.39 -16.60
CA SER A 78 -1.85 2.47 -15.99
C SER A 78 -1.82 3.11 -14.61
N VAL A 79 -2.97 3.62 -14.17
CA VAL A 79 -3.18 4.03 -12.77
C VAL A 79 -3.56 2.79 -11.96
N TRP A 80 -2.87 2.55 -10.83
CA TRP A 80 -3.16 1.43 -9.94
C TRP A 80 -3.02 1.83 -8.47
N SER A 81 -3.97 1.33 -7.67
CA SER A 81 -4.07 1.63 -6.24
C SER A 81 -2.82 1.17 -5.49
N CYS A 82 -2.26 2.05 -4.67
CA CYS A 82 -1.06 1.76 -3.93
C CYS A 82 -1.02 2.57 -2.63
N GLY A 83 -0.94 1.91 -1.49
CA GLY A 83 -0.79 2.54 -0.18
C GLY A 83 0.66 2.92 0.14
N GLN A 84 0.86 3.77 1.15
CA GLN A 84 2.19 4.14 1.65
C GLN A 84 2.97 2.95 2.24
N SER A 85 2.26 1.87 2.61
CA SER A 85 2.88 0.60 3.03
C SER A 85 3.76 -0.05 1.96
N ILE A 86 3.77 0.49 0.73
CA ILE A 86 4.70 0.07 -0.32
C ILE A 86 6.16 0.18 0.14
N GLY A 87 6.49 1.21 0.92
CA GLY A 87 7.82 1.39 1.49
C GLY A 87 8.23 0.36 2.56
N LEU A 88 7.37 -0.63 2.84
CA LEU A 88 7.65 -1.77 3.72
C LEU A 88 7.81 -3.08 2.95
N ILE A 89 7.86 -3.00 1.61
CA ILE A 89 8.01 -4.18 0.74
C ILE A 89 9.47 -4.25 0.29
N ASP A 90 10.24 -5.11 0.93
CA ASP A 90 11.68 -5.26 0.67
C ASP A 90 11.98 -6.39 -0.32
N ASP A 91 11.06 -7.34 -0.50
CA ASP A 91 11.25 -8.49 -1.36
C ASP A 91 9.93 -9.09 -1.91
N VAL A 92 10.06 -10.08 -2.78
CA VAL A 92 8.96 -10.83 -3.39
C VAL A 92 8.88 -12.21 -2.78
N ILE A 93 8.11 -12.34 -1.71
CA ILE A 93 7.90 -13.58 -0.98
C ILE A 93 6.64 -14.34 -1.40
N THR A 94 6.52 -15.59 -0.99
CA THR A 94 5.31 -16.38 -1.19
C THR A 94 4.18 -15.89 -0.29
N CYS A 95 2.92 -16.14 -0.68
CA CYS A 95 1.77 -15.81 0.17
C CYS A 95 1.84 -16.51 1.54
N LYS A 96 2.43 -17.70 1.61
CA LYS A 96 2.62 -18.41 2.88
C LYS A 96 3.59 -17.65 3.79
N GLU A 97 4.76 -17.29 3.26
CA GLU A 97 5.77 -16.53 4.00
C GLU A 97 5.23 -15.19 4.47
N LEU A 98 4.51 -14.47 3.60
CA LEU A 98 3.89 -13.20 3.95
C LEU A 98 2.92 -13.33 5.12
N VAL A 99 1.95 -14.25 5.02
CA VAL A 99 0.93 -14.44 6.07
C VAL A 99 1.55 -14.91 7.38
N THR A 100 2.48 -15.87 7.31
CA THR A 100 3.20 -16.36 8.50
C THR A 100 4.01 -15.25 9.15
N GLY A 101 4.77 -14.48 8.36
CA GLY A 101 5.58 -13.35 8.87
C GLY A 101 4.74 -12.28 9.56
N ILE A 102 3.60 -11.89 8.99
CA ILE A 102 2.69 -10.93 9.63
C ILE A 102 2.19 -11.43 10.99
N VAL A 103 1.83 -12.71 11.09
CA VAL A 103 1.33 -13.29 12.34
C VAL A 103 2.44 -13.40 13.39
N ASP A 104 3.62 -13.85 12.98
CA ASP A 104 4.78 -14.01 13.87
C ASP A 104 5.26 -12.65 14.40
N GLU A 105 5.33 -11.63 13.55
CA GLU A 105 5.68 -10.26 13.95
C GLU A 105 4.65 -9.67 14.91
N ALA A 106 3.35 -9.84 14.62
CA ALA A 106 2.30 -9.41 15.52
C ALA A 106 2.40 -10.07 16.89
N ALA A 107 2.65 -11.38 16.94
CA ALA A 107 2.85 -12.12 18.19
C ALA A 107 4.09 -11.59 18.97
N ALA A 108 5.19 -11.35 18.29
CA ALA A 108 6.41 -10.77 18.88
C ALA A 108 6.16 -9.38 19.46
N ILE A 109 5.44 -8.51 18.76
CA ILE A 109 5.06 -7.18 19.25
C ILE A 109 4.22 -7.28 20.54
N ILE A 110 3.22 -8.16 20.55
CA ILE A 110 2.36 -8.39 21.72
C ILE A 110 3.17 -8.89 22.91
N GLN A 111 4.00 -9.91 22.72
CA GLN A 111 4.73 -10.57 23.80
C GLN A 111 5.85 -9.68 24.37
N HIS A 112 6.60 -9.02 23.53
CA HIS A 112 7.81 -8.29 23.96
C HIS A 112 7.56 -6.81 24.15
N ARG A 113 6.96 -6.12 23.18
CA ARG A 113 6.77 -4.67 23.24
C ARG A 113 5.60 -4.29 24.14
N LEU A 114 4.43 -4.87 23.95
CA LEU A 114 3.26 -4.54 24.80
C LEU A 114 3.41 -5.13 26.20
N GLY A 115 3.99 -6.31 26.35
CA GLY A 115 4.30 -6.91 27.64
C GLY A 115 5.17 -6.02 28.52
N SER A 116 6.16 -5.33 27.96
CA SER A 116 7.02 -4.40 28.68
C SER A 116 6.31 -3.11 29.14
N MET A 117 5.16 -2.80 28.56
CA MET A 117 4.34 -1.63 28.95
C MET A 117 3.38 -1.93 30.11
N VAL A 118 3.21 -3.20 30.46
CA VAL A 118 2.37 -3.61 31.61
C VAL A 118 3.15 -3.36 32.90
N VAL A 119 2.78 -2.31 33.63
CA VAL A 119 3.31 -2.07 34.98
C VAL A 119 2.61 -3.03 35.93
N THR A 120 3.29 -4.09 36.35
CA THR A 120 2.84 -4.91 37.49
C THR A 120 2.97 -4.08 38.74
N ALA A 121 1.86 -3.64 39.33
CA ALA A 121 1.88 -3.04 40.66
C ALA A 121 2.55 -4.04 41.63
N PRO A 122 3.47 -3.59 42.48
CA PRO A 122 4.03 -4.47 43.49
C PRO A 122 2.88 -5.06 44.30
N ALA A 123 2.92 -6.38 44.51
CA ALA A 123 1.91 -7.08 45.29
C ALA A 123 1.80 -6.36 46.66
N ALA A 124 0.67 -5.71 46.90
CA ALA A 124 0.43 -5.08 48.21
C ALA A 124 0.51 -6.20 49.25
N SER A 125 1.52 -6.11 50.12
CA SER A 125 1.66 -6.99 51.29
C SER A 125 0.43 -6.76 52.19
N LEU A 126 -0.56 -7.64 52.04
CA LEU A 126 -1.66 -7.76 52.99
C LEU A 126 -1.11 -8.31 54.28
N HIS A 127 -0.43 -7.46 55.07
CA HIS A 127 -0.26 -7.72 56.49
C HIS A 127 -1.57 -7.29 57.17
N ALA A 128 -2.50 -8.21 57.23
CA ALA A 128 -3.59 -8.13 58.18
C ALA A 128 -2.94 -8.18 59.59
N LYS A 129 -3.03 -7.07 60.31
CA LYS A 129 -2.82 -7.08 61.75
C LYS A 129 -4.11 -7.68 62.33
N LEU A 130 -3.98 -8.88 62.89
CA LEU A 130 -4.88 -9.41 63.93
C LEU A 130 -4.64 -8.69 65.26
#